data_8f3f33fb637ed2f43006a998407ba90e
#
_entry.id   8f3f33fb637ed2f43006a998407ba90e
#
_cell.length_a   1.000
_cell.length_b   1.000
_cell.length_c   1.000
_cell.angle_alpha   90.00
_cell.angle_beta   90.00
_cell.angle_gamma   90.00
#
_symmetry.space_group_name_H-M   'P 1'
#
loop_
_entity.id
_entity.type
_entity.pdbx_description
1 polymer ?
#
loop_
_entity_poly.entity_id
_entity_poly.type
_entity_poly.pdbx_seq_one_letter_code
_entity_poly.pdbx_strand_id
1 'polypeptide(L)'
;MDIVNNFNTSVEKALTEIDANWKRYQGLIICGTHTPIYPESQIRLIEIARRTGIPFLGICFGHQLAAIEYARHVLRIKDATSEEWGKGTFVVKKRKEGLKVGLQEGESYWNNYEVDYSLVPDFEIEKPINFITCQYHPEYQSSKEKPHPLLIKFLQLCKKKQ
;
A
#
# COMPACT_ATOMS: atom_id res chain seq x y z
N MET A 1 -8.97 12.00 -6.04
CA MET A 1 -8.07 11.10 -5.26
C MET A 1 -8.86 10.41 -4.19
N ASP A 2 -8.80 9.09 -4.13
CA ASP A 2 -9.52 8.28 -3.14
C ASP A 2 -8.55 7.71 -2.11
N ILE A 3 -8.86 7.88 -0.82
CA ILE A 3 -8.10 7.34 0.30
C ILE A 3 -8.99 6.41 1.11
N VAL A 4 -8.47 5.23 1.42
CA VAL A 4 -9.17 4.15 2.14
C VAL A 4 -8.41 3.79 3.42
N ASN A 5 -9.12 3.41 4.48
CA ASN A 5 -8.66 2.94 5.79
C ASN A 5 -8.28 4.00 6.85
N ASN A 6 -7.89 3.52 8.04
CA ASN A 6 -7.86 4.25 9.30
C ASN A 6 -6.80 5.34 9.42
N PHE A 7 -5.64 5.17 8.80
CA PHE A 7 -4.52 6.12 8.91
C PHE A 7 -4.55 7.24 7.87
N ASN A 8 -5.70 7.45 7.23
CA ASN A 8 -5.84 8.44 6.17
C ASN A 8 -5.53 9.88 6.62
N THR A 9 -5.85 10.26 7.87
CA THR A 9 -5.60 11.62 8.39
C THR A 9 -4.12 11.99 8.36
N SER A 10 -3.23 11.07 8.77
CA SER A 10 -1.78 11.30 8.71
C SER A 10 -1.28 11.38 7.27
N VAL A 11 -1.82 10.55 6.38
CA VAL A 11 -1.51 10.58 4.95
C VAL A 11 -2.01 11.88 4.31
N GLU A 12 -3.25 12.30 4.61
CA GLU A 12 -3.81 13.58 4.12
C GLU A 12 -2.95 14.78 4.54
N LYS A 13 -2.50 14.80 5.80
CA LYS A 13 -1.60 15.84 6.30
C LYS A 13 -0.31 15.86 5.50
N ALA A 14 0.36 14.73 5.37
CA ALA A 14 1.63 14.61 4.65
C ALA A 14 1.50 15.05 3.18
N LEU A 15 0.45 14.63 2.49
CA LEU A 15 0.19 15.03 1.10
C LEU A 15 -0.10 16.54 0.97
N THR A 16 -0.86 17.11 1.92
CA THR A 16 -1.19 18.55 1.93
C THR A 16 0.04 19.41 2.16
N GLU A 17 0.98 18.95 2.98
CA GLU A 17 2.26 19.64 3.22
C GLU A 17 3.16 19.62 1.97
N ILE A 18 3.02 18.62 1.08
CA ILE A 18 3.75 18.55 -0.18
C ILE A 18 3.04 19.38 -1.28
N ASP A 19 1.72 19.22 -1.42
CA ASP A 19 0.93 19.89 -2.44
C ASP A 19 -0.54 20.05 -2.01
N ALA A 20 -0.95 21.29 -1.72
CA ALA A 20 -2.31 21.58 -1.26
C ALA A 20 -3.41 21.19 -2.28
N ASN A 21 -3.08 21.00 -3.54
CA ASN A 21 -4.04 20.65 -4.61
C ASN A 21 -4.18 19.15 -4.84
N TRP A 22 -3.48 18.31 -4.08
CA TRP A 22 -3.42 16.86 -4.31
C TRP A 22 -4.80 16.17 -4.44
N LYS A 23 -5.83 16.68 -3.76
CA LYS A 23 -7.20 16.10 -3.84
C LYS A 23 -7.81 16.16 -5.25
N ARG A 24 -7.32 17.03 -6.10
CA ARG A 24 -7.77 17.17 -7.50
C ARG A 24 -7.15 16.15 -8.44
N TYR A 25 -6.07 15.48 -8.03
CA TYR A 25 -5.37 14.52 -8.86
C TYR A 25 -6.09 13.19 -8.88
N GLN A 26 -5.92 12.43 -9.97
CA GLN A 26 -6.42 11.06 -10.04
C GLN A 26 -5.44 10.10 -9.38
N GLY A 27 -5.91 9.29 -8.44
CA GLY A 27 -5.10 8.29 -7.76
C GLY A 27 -5.89 7.54 -6.70
N LEU A 28 -5.42 6.36 -6.34
CA LEU A 28 -5.95 5.51 -5.27
C LEU A 28 -4.88 5.32 -4.19
N ILE A 29 -5.25 5.55 -2.95
CA ILE A 29 -4.41 5.28 -1.78
C ILE A 29 -5.12 4.29 -0.87
N ILE A 30 -4.47 3.20 -0.51
CA ILE A 30 -4.93 2.29 0.54
C ILE A 30 -3.92 2.35 1.68
N CYS A 31 -4.36 2.92 2.79
CA CYS A 31 -3.56 3.12 4.00
C CYS A 31 -3.51 1.87 4.88
N GLY A 32 -2.69 1.92 5.94
CA GLY A 32 -2.67 0.93 7.00
C GLY A 32 -4.00 0.85 7.76
N THR A 33 -4.26 -0.29 8.36
CA THR A 33 -5.36 -0.51 9.31
C THR A 33 -5.02 -1.65 10.26
N HIS A 34 -5.55 -1.59 11.48
CA HIS A 34 -5.51 -2.70 12.45
C HIS A 34 -6.81 -3.51 12.48
N THR A 35 -7.81 -3.05 11.72
CA THR A 35 -9.13 -3.68 11.65
C THR A 35 -9.52 -3.82 10.18
N PRO A 36 -9.07 -4.90 9.49
CA PRO A 36 -9.42 -5.13 8.11
C PRO A 36 -10.94 -5.20 7.90
N ILE A 37 -11.48 -4.23 7.18
CA ILE A 37 -12.91 -4.18 6.82
C ILE A 37 -12.99 -4.22 5.29
N TYR A 38 -13.77 -5.17 4.76
CA TYR A 38 -13.98 -5.36 3.33
C TYR A 38 -12.68 -5.48 2.50
N PRO A 39 -11.70 -6.32 2.91
CA PRO A 39 -10.42 -6.43 2.18
C PRO A 39 -10.61 -6.86 0.72
N GLU A 40 -11.58 -7.71 0.42
CA GLU A 40 -11.88 -8.14 -0.96
C GLU A 40 -12.31 -6.97 -1.86
N SER A 41 -13.10 -6.03 -1.36
CA SER A 41 -13.46 -4.83 -2.11
C SER A 41 -12.26 -3.95 -2.40
N GLN A 42 -11.31 -3.86 -1.46
CA GLN A 42 -10.08 -3.10 -1.64
C GLN A 42 -9.14 -3.78 -2.65
N ILE A 43 -9.01 -5.10 -2.62
CA ILE A 43 -8.26 -5.86 -3.64
C ILE A 43 -8.84 -5.60 -5.04
N ARG A 44 -10.17 -5.53 -5.17
CA ARG A 44 -10.80 -5.20 -6.45
C ARG A 44 -10.49 -3.77 -6.90
N LEU A 45 -10.43 -2.80 -6.00
CA LEU A 45 -9.99 -1.43 -6.35
C LEU A 45 -8.54 -1.42 -6.85
N ILE A 46 -7.66 -2.22 -6.25
CA ILE A 46 -6.26 -2.37 -6.70
C ILE A 46 -6.22 -2.99 -8.10
N GLU A 47 -7.00 -4.04 -8.36
CA GLU A 47 -7.12 -4.64 -9.70
C GLU A 47 -7.56 -3.61 -10.74
N ILE A 48 -8.58 -2.80 -10.43
CA ILE A 48 -9.06 -1.73 -11.32
C ILE A 48 -7.94 -0.73 -11.58
N ALA A 49 -7.25 -0.26 -10.54
CA ALA A 49 -6.15 0.68 -10.68
C ALA A 49 -5.02 0.12 -11.57
N ARG A 50 -4.67 -1.15 -11.40
CA ARG A 50 -3.66 -1.83 -12.22
C ARG A 50 -4.08 -1.91 -13.69
N ARG A 51 -5.33 -2.29 -13.96
CA ARG A 51 -5.86 -2.47 -15.33
C ARG A 51 -6.09 -1.16 -16.06
N THR A 52 -6.43 -0.09 -15.35
CA THR A 52 -6.74 1.22 -15.94
C THR A 52 -5.56 2.19 -15.92
N GLY A 53 -4.46 1.81 -15.25
CA GLY A 53 -3.28 2.64 -15.12
C GLY A 53 -3.45 3.82 -14.15
N ILE A 54 -4.46 3.81 -13.28
CA ILE A 54 -4.62 4.80 -12.20
C ILE A 54 -3.43 4.66 -11.23
N PRO A 55 -2.73 5.76 -10.87
CA PRO A 55 -1.68 5.71 -9.87
C PRO A 55 -2.19 5.16 -8.53
N PHE A 56 -1.44 4.22 -7.98
CA PHE A 56 -1.76 3.53 -6.74
C PHE A 56 -0.65 3.68 -5.70
N LEU A 57 -1.04 4.00 -4.47
CA LEU A 57 -0.16 3.98 -3.30
C LEU A 57 -0.72 3.03 -2.24
N GLY A 58 -0.01 1.95 -1.97
CA GLY A 58 -0.32 0.98 -0.91
C GLY A 58 0.63 1.13 0.27
N ILE A 59 0.11 1.53 1.43
CA ILE A 59 0.87 1.69 2.67
C ILE A 59 0.49 0.59 3.64
N CYS A 60 1.46 -0.15 4.19
CA CYS A 60 1.28 -1.19 5.19
C CYS A 60 0.24 -2.24 4.75
N PHE A 61 -1.00 -2.18 5.21
CA PHE A 61 -2.08 -3.06 4.77
C PHE A 61 -2.34 -2.96 3.26
N GLY A 62 -2.27 -1.76 2.67
CA GLY A 62 -2.40 -1.56 1.22
C GLY A 62 -1.30 -2.25 0.42
N HIS A 63 -0.07 -2.32 0.92
CA HIS A 63 1.02 -3.11 0.35
C HIS A 63 0.72 -4.61 0.39
N GLN A 64 0.21 -5.11 1.52
CA GLN A 64 -0.17 -6.51 1.68
C GLN A 64 -1.30 -6.91 0.72
N LEU A 65 -2.33 -6.07 0.58
CA LEU A 65 -3.42 -6.31 -0.37
C LEU A 65 -2.94 -6.29 -1.83
N ALA A 66 -1.97 -5.44 -2.17
CA ALA A 66 -1.38 -5.42 -3.51
C ALA A 66 -0.61 -6.72 -3.81
N ALA A 67 0.08 -7.30 -2.83
CA ALA A 67 0.73 -8.60 -2.98
C ALA A 67 -0.29 -9.74 -3.20
N ILE A 68 -1.44 -9.70 -2.51
CA ILE A 68 -2.52 -10.67 -2.70
C ILE A 68 -3.16 -10.49 -4.09
N GLU A 69 -3.41 -9.26 -4.53
CA GLU A 69 -3.91 -8.97 -5.89
C GLU A 69 -2.98 -9.53 -6.96
N TYR A 70 -1.68 -9.26 -6.83
CA TYR A 70 -0.65 -9.80 -7.72
C TYR A 70 -0.64 -11.33 -7.74
N ALA A 71 -0.67 -11.97 -6.59
CA ALA A 71 -0.72 -13.42 -6.47
C ALA A 71 -1.93 -14.02 -7.20
N ARG A 72 -3.12 -13.43 -7.02
CA ARG A 72 -4.36 -13.92 -7.63
C ARG A 72 -4.40 -13.72 -9.14
N HIS A 73 -4.05 -12.55 -9.61
CA HIS A 73 -4.31 -12.15 -11.00
C HIS A 73 -3.11 -12.29 -11.92
N VAL A 74 -1.89 -12.22 -11.39
CA VAL A 74 -0.65 -12.43 -12.18
C VAL A 74 -0.15 -13.86 -12.03
N LEU A 75 0.04 -14.34 -10.80
CA LEU A 75 0.57 -15.70 -10.54
C LEU A 75 -0.50 -16.80 -10.57
N ARG A 76 -1.78 -16.44 -10.66
CA ARG A 76 -2.92 -17.38 -10.71
C ARG A 76 -3.11 -18.23 -9.44
N ILE A 77 -2.64 -17.78 -8.31
CA ILE A 77 -2.92 -18.38 -7.00
C ILE A 77 -4.30 -17.90 -6.55
N LYS A 78 -5.35 -18.54 -7.01
CA LYS A 78 -6.74 -18.08 -6.89
C LYS A 78 -7.22 -17.88 -5.46
N ASP A 79 -6.74 -18.70 -4.53
CA ASP A 79 -7.06 -18.67 -3.10
C ASP A 79 -6.04 -17.88 -2.25
N ALA A 80 -5.17 -17.09 -2.90
CA ALA A 80 -4.23 -16.22 -2.19
C ALA A 80 -4.96 -15.28 -1.24
N THR A 81 -4.50 -15.21 0.01
CA THR A 81 -5.15 -14.43 1.06
C THR A 81 -4.16 -14.05 2.17
N SER A 82 -4.68 -13.44 3.24
CA SER A 82 -3.94 -13.13 4.46
C SER A 82 -4.36 -14.08 5.60
N GLU A 83 -3.39 -14.50 6.40
CA GLU A 83 -3.62 -15.22 7.65
C GLU A 83 -4.46 -14.42 8.65
N GLU A 84 -4.47 -13.07 8.52
CA GLU A 84 -5.21 -12.18 9.40
C GLU A 84 -6.74 -12.31 9.26
N TRP A 85 -7.25 -12.51 8.04
CA TRP A 85 -8.68 -12.42 7.77
C TRP A 85 -9.23 -13.45 6.80
N GLY A 86 -8.41 -14.27 6.15
CA GLY A 86 -8.84 -15.18 5.12
C GLY A 86 -8.53 -16.66 5.39
N LYS A 87 -8.99 -17.51 4.46
CA LYS A 87 -8.66 -18.94 4.40
C LYS A 87 -8.16 -19.27 3.01
N GLY A 88 -7.04 -19.96 2.90
CA GLY A 88 -6.44 -20.33 1.63
C GLY A 88 -4.92 -20.31 1.69
N THR A 89 -4.28 -19.93 0.58
CA THR A 89 -2.83 -19.77 0.50
C THR A 89 -2.42 -18.42 1.09
N PHE A 90 -1.75 -18.43 2.23
CA PHE A 90 -1.36 -17.21 2.95
C PHE A 90 -0.15 -16.55 2.29
N VAL A 91 -0.41 -15.60 1.40
CA VAL A 91 0.60 -14.69 0.82
C VAL A 91 1.03 -13.62 1.83
N VAL A 92 0.15 -13.31 2.77
CA VAL A 92 0.44 -12.44 3.91
C VAL A 92 0.34 -13.29 5.18
N LYS A 93 1.42 -13.34 5.96
CA LYS A 93 1.54 -14.17 7.14
C LYS A 93 1.80 -13.34 8.39
N LYS A 94 1.40 -13.88 9.53
CA LYS A 94 1.76 -13.32 10.84
C LYS A 94 3.27 -13.39 11.03
N ARG A 95 3.86 -12.30 11.48
CA ARG A 95 5.29 -12.22 11.80
C ARG A 95 5.64 -13.15 12.94
N LYS A 96 6.67 -13.96 12.76
CA LYS A 96 7.18 -14.86 13.81
C LYS A 96 7.77 -14.09 14.99
N GLU A 97 8.43 -12.97 14.71
CA GLU A 97 9.05 -12.08 15.68
C GLU A 97 8.05 -11.13 16.38
N GLY A 98 6.75 -11.26 16.06
CA GLY A 98 5.69 -10.39 16.60
C GLY A 98 5.63 -9.01 15.94
N LEU A 99 5.07 -8.04 16.66
CA LEU A 99 4.85 -6.67 16.17
C LEU A 99 6.18 -5.97 15.82
N LYS A 100 6.30 -5.56 14.56
CA LYS A 100 7.35 -4.63 14.12
C LYS A 100 6.83 -3.21 14.32
N VAL A 101 7.49 -2.42 15.17
CA VAL A 101 7.05 -1.06 15.52
C VAL A 101 8.23 -0.11 15.66
N GLY A 102 8.00 1.16 15.33
CA GLY A 102 8.96 2.24 15.46
C GLY A 102 9.92 2.39 14.29
N LEU A 103 10.93 3.22 14.48
CA LEU A 103 11.93 3.54 13.46
C LEU A 103 12.94 2.39 13.32
N GLN A 104 12.99 1.80 12.12
CA GLN A 104 13.93 0.73 11.77
C GLN A 104 14.42 0.96 10.34
N GLU A 105 15.73 0.89 10.13
CA GLU A 105 16.34 1.08 8.80
C GLU A 105 15.95 2.42 8.13
N GLY A 106 15.68 3.45 8.92
CA GLY A 106 15.30 4.78 8.45
C GLY A 106 13.82 4.97 8.18
N GLU A 107 12.99 3.92 8.35
CA GLU A 107 11.56 3.96 8.08
C GLU A 107 10.72 3.59 9.32
N SER A 108 9.50 4.13 9.40
CA SER A 108 8.57 3.85 10.50
C SER A 108 7.69 2.65 10.21
N TYR A 109 7.71 1.67 11.10
CA TYR A 109 6.92 0.44 10.98
C TYR A 109 5.84 0.35 12.05
N TRP A 110 4.73 -0.30 11.70
CA TRP A 110 3.69 -0.74 12.63
C TRP A 110 2.90 -1.89 12.01
N ASN A 111 3.44 -3.10 12.05
CA ASN A 111 2.79 -4.26 11.45
C ASN A 111 3.04 -5.57 12.20
N ASN A 112 1.99 -6.39 12.32
CA ASN A 112 2.01 -7.77 12.81
C ASN A 112 2.09 -8.80 11.69
N TYR A 113 1.75 -8.40 10.47
CA TYR A 113 1.69 -9.25 9.28
C TYR A 113 2.65 -8.72 8.23
N GLU A 114 3.15 -9.61 7.38
CA GLU A 114 4.09 -9.28 6.32
C GLU A 114 3.89 -10.17 5.09
N VAL A 115 4.34 -9.71 3.93
CA VAL A 115 4.29 -10.47 2.68
C VAL A 115 5.29 -11.62 2.73
N ASP A 116 4.84 -12.82 2.36
CA ASP A 116 5.70 -13.98 2.14
C ASP A 116 6.27 -13.95 0.71
N TYR A 117 7.43 -13.36 0.56
CA TYR A 117 8.11 -13.22 -0.73
C TYR A 117 8.56 -14.56 -1.32
N SER A 118 8.54 -15.67 -0.58
CA SER A 118 8.77 -17.00 -1.15
C SER A 118 7.64 -17.43 -2.10
N LEU A 119 6.42 -16.91 -1.90
CA LEU A 119 5.27 -17.18 -2.74
C LEU A 119 5.08 -16.14 -3.86
N VAL A 120 5.62 -14.93 -3.70
CA VAL A 120 5.52 -13.81 -4.64
C VAL A 120 6.90 -13.18 -4.90
N PRO A 121 7.90 -13.95 -5.36
CA PRO A 121 9.30 -13.51 -5.40
C PRO A 121 9.53 -12.28 -6.27
N ASP A 122 8.77 -12.13 -7.35
CA ASP A 122 8.94 -11.04 -8.33
C ASP A 122 7.97 -9.88 -8.11
N PHE A 123 7.16 -9.90 -7.05
CA PHE A 123 6.16 -8.86 -6.79
C PHE A 123 6.74 -7.44 -6.82
N GLU A 124 7.88 -7.21 -6.17
CA GLU A 124 8.51 -5.89 -6.13
C GLU A 124 9.04 -5.44 -7.50
N ILE A 125 9.48 -6.37 -8.34
CA ILE A 125 10.07 -6.12 -9.65
C ILE A 125 9.00 -5.91 -10.72
N GLU A 126 7.92 -6.69 -10.67
CA GLU A 126 6.88 -6.72 -11.70
C GLU A 126 5.76 -5.70 -11.47
N LYS A 127 5.80 -4.92 -10.38
CA LYS A 127 4.83 -3.85 -10.17
C LYS A 127 4.84 -2.86 -11.34
N PRO A 128 3.66 -2.44 -11.85
CA PRO A 128 3.59 -1.36 -12.81
C PRO A 128 4.23 -0.07 -12.28
N ILE A 129 4.77 0.76 -13.16
CA ILE A 129 5.47 2.00 -12.79
C ILE A 129 4.61 2.98 -11.97
N ASN A 130 3.29 2.91 -12.15
CA ASN A 130 2.31 3.70 -11.40
C ASN A 130 1.87 3.07 -10.07
N PHE A 131 2.42 1.89 -9.71
CA PHE A 131 2.19 1.22 -8.44
C PHE A 131 3.34 1.48 -7.49
N ILE A 132 3.06 2.18 -6.41
CA ILE A 132 3.99 2.43 -5.32
C ILE A 132 3.45 1.75 -4.07
N THR A 133 4.22 0.86 -3.47
CA THR A 133 3.79 0.18 -2.24
C THR A 133 4.95 0.07 -1.25
N CYS A 134 4.64 0.13 0.04
CA CYS A 134 5.61 -0.06 1.12
C CYS A 134 4.95 -0.64 2.37
N GLN A 135 5.66 -1.51 3.08
CA GLN A 135 5.19 -2.06 4.36
C GLN A 135 5.28 -1.04 5.49
N TYR A 136 6.21 -0.09 5.41
CA TYR A 136 6.39 1.00 6.38
C TYR A 136 5.40 2.15 6.14
N HIS A 137 5.40 3.10 7.06
CA HIS A 137 4.53 4.28 7.07
C HIS A 137 5.31 5.56 6.72
N PRO A 138 5.41 5.92 5.41
CA PRO A 138 6.16 7.10 4.97
C PRO A 138 5.55 8.41 5.49
N GLU A 139 4.25 8.43 5.79
CA GLU A 139 3.54 9.58 6.34
C GLU A 139 4.06 9.98 7.74
N TYR A 140 4.63 9.06 8.50
CA TYR A 140 5.21 9.35 9.82
C TYR A 140 6.61 9.96 9.75
N GLN A 141 7.29 9.82 8.60
CA GLN A 141 8.62 10.39 8.34
C GLN A 141 8.57 11.63 7.42
N SER A 142 7.37 12.09 7.07
CA SER A 142 7.16 13.21 6.16
C SER A 142 6.82 14.49 6.94
N SER A 143 7.45 15.59 6.58
CA SER A 143 7.13 16.93 7.06
C SER A 143 7.20 17.94 5.91
N LYS A 144 6.74 19.16 6.16
CA LYS A 144 6.80 20.25 5.16
C LYS A 144 8.25 20.55 4.76
N GLU A 145 9.17 20.53 5.73
CA GLU A 145 10.59 20.82 5.53
C GLU A 145 11.35 19.65 4.90
N LYS A 146 10.89 18.42 5.17
CA LYS A 146 11.50 17.19 4.67
C LYS A 146 10.40 16.20 4.25
N PRO A 147 9.78 16.42 3.10
CA PRO A 147 8.73 15.50 2.60
C PRO A 147 9.35 14.16 2.19
N HIS A 148 8.63 13.08 2.47
CA HIS A 148 9.10 11.73 2.15
C HIS A 148 9.15 11.49 0.63
N PRO A 149 10.28 10.99 0.08
CA PRO A 149 10.47 10.83 -1.37
C PRO A 149 9.40 9.98 -2.06
N LEU A 150 8.90 8.94 -1.38
CA LEU A 150 7.86 8.05 -1.90
C LEU A 150 6.54 8.80 -2.15
N LEU A 151 6.15 9.70 -1.24
CA LEU A 151 4.94 10.51 -1.38
C LEU A 151 5.09 11.55 -2.50
N ILE A 152 6.28 12.15 -2.64
CA ILE A 152 6.60 13.06 -3.75
C ILE A 152 6.45 12.31 -5.08
N LYS A 153 7.06 11.13 -5.20
CA LYS A 153 7.00 10.29 -6.41
C LYS A 153 5.55 9.95 -6.78
N PHE A 154 4.74 9.55 -5.80
CA PHE A 154 3.32 9.24 -6.03
C PHE A 154 2.55 10.44 -6.58
N LEU A 155 2.68 11.62 -5.95
CA LEU A 155 2.00 12.84 -6.43
C LEU A 155 2.45 13.25 -7.83
N GLN A 156 3.73 13.07 -8.18
CA GLN A 156 4.23 13.31 -9.54
C GLN A 156 3.56 12.40 -10.58
N LEU A 157 3.32 11.13 -10.24
CA LEU A 157 2.58 10.21 -11.11
C LEU A 157 1.11 10.65 -11.29
N CYS A 158 0.47 11.09 -10.21
CA CYS A 158 -0.91 11.58 -10.25
C CYS A 158 -1.08 12.85 -11.10
N LYS A 159 -0.11 13.77 -11.06
CA LYS A 159 -0.10 14.99 -11.87
C LYS A 159 -0.03 14.72 -13.38
N LYS A 160 0.72 13.69 -13.79
CA LYS A 160 0.88 13.34 -15.21
C LYS A 160 -0.37 12.72 -15.85
N LYS A 161 -1.38 12.39 -15.06
CA LYS A 161 -2.62 11.74 -15.51
C LYS A 161 -3.81 12.72 -15.63
N GLN A 162 -3.58 14.00 -15.44
CA GLN A 162 -4.58 15.06 -15.66
C GLN A 162 -4.74 15.43 -17.13
#